data_4f298b110348d5966bade1e9d2e377bc
#
_entry.id   4f298b110348d5966bade1e9d2e377bc
#
_cell.length_a   1.000
_cell.length_b   1.000
_cell.length_c   1.000
_cell.angle_alpha   90.00
_cell.angle_beta   90.00
_cell.angle_gamma   90.00
#
_symmetry.space_group_name_H-M   'P 1'
#
loop_
_entity.id
_entity.type
_entity.pdbx_description
1 polymer ?
#
loop_
_entity_poly.entity_id
_entity_poly.type
_entity_poly.pdbx_seq_one_letter_code
_entity_poly.pdbx_strand_id
1 'polypeptide(L)'
;MDTTRTSEAIDQDRRRLLGTAAAGIAAAGAASLLPSQLAAASTSDAIRPFSVSFPQEEINELRRRIAATRWPERELVSDEASRRIWSTPATVGPTQGVQLATMQKLMQYWRTEYDWSKCEAQLKALPNFVTEIDGLDIHFIHVKSKHQGALPVIITHGWPGSVIELLKIIDPFTNPTAHGGTEAEAFDVVIPSMPGYGFSGKPTETGWDPGRIARAWIVLMKRLGYDRYVAQGGDWGALITEQMALIAPPELVAIHTNMPGTIPPEIVKALASGGPPPADLAPDEKRAYEQVAFFYQNGLGYANEMALRPQTLYGIVDSPAGLAAWILDHDADSYALIARSFDGEPEGLTRDDILDNITFYWLTNTAISSARLYWEHTQTAKAGFFDAKGITIPVGATANPSEIYTAPKSWTERAFPKLLHYGRTDKGCHFAAWEQPKSFTDEVRATFKTLQT
;
A
#
# COMPACT_ATOMS: atom_id res chain seq x y z
N MET A 1 51.33 24.31 16.65
CA MET A 1 50.79 25.10 15.52
C MET A 1 49.29 24.89 15.47
N ASP A 2 48.60 25.92 15.57
CA ASP A 2 47.33 26.26 16.11
C ASP A 2 46.17 25.87 15.16
N THR A 3 45.32 24.94 15.56
CA THR A 3 44.14 24.45 14.80
C THR A 3 42.82 25.07 15.23
N THR A 4 42.88 26.18 16.03
CA THR A 4 41.70 26.82 16.60
C THR A 4 41.18 28.05 15.82
N ARG A 5 41.83 28.43 14.69
CA ARG A 5 41.42 29.62 13.92
C ARG A 5 40.49 29.41 12.73
N THR A 6 40.14 28.18 12.38
CA THR A 6 39.31 27.87 11.20
C THR A 6 37.82 27.72 11.52
N SER A 7 37.41 27.52 12.77
CA SER A 7 36.01 27.29 13.16
C SER A 7 35.22 28.61 13.35
N GLU A 8 35.84 29.68 13.82
CA GLU A 8 35.15 30.97 14.06
C GLU A 8 34.89 31.76 12.76
N ALA A 9 35.73 31.60 11.73
CA ALA A 9 35.54 32.28 10.45
C ALA A 9 34.35 31.74 9.65
N ILE A 10 34.07 30.45 9.79
CA ILE A 10 32.94 29.76 9.07
C ILE A 10 31.60 30.14 9.72
N ASP A 11 31.56 30.43 11.02
CA ASP A 11 30.33 30.79 11.74
C ASP A 11 29.91 32.24 11.54
N GLN A 12 30.88 33.15 11.25
CA GLN A 12 30.59 34.55 10.93
C GLN A 12 30.05 34.75 9.51
N ASP A 13 30.46 33.94 8.53
CA ASP A 13 29.94 34.03 7.17
C ASP A 13 28.51 33.46 7.06
N ARG A 14 28.12 32.48 7.89
CA ARG A 14 26.75 31.99 7.98
C ARG A 14 25.78 33.00 8.57
N ARG A 15 26.22 33.85 9.50
CA ARG A 15 25.38 34.91 10.10
C ARG A 15 25.20 36.15 9.21
N ARG A 16 26.09 36.36 8.25
CA ARG A 16 25.96 37.46 7.27
C ARG A 16 25.02 37.13 6.10
N LEU A 17 24.77 35.85 5.82
CA LEU A 17 23.85 35.38 4.74
C LEU A 17 22.38 35.43 5.15
N LEU A 18 22.05 35.58 6.44
CA LEU A 18 20.67 35.60 6.96
C LEU A 18 20.19 37.00 7.32
N GLY A 19 21.02 38.06 7.06
CA GLY A 19 20.76 39.44 7.54
C GLY A 19 20.34 40.45 6.48
N THR A 20 20.16 40.11 5.21
CA THR A 20 19.85 41.13 4.17
C THR A 20 18.71 40.70 3.25
N ALA A 21 17.50 40.60 3.84
CA ALA A 21 16.26 40.57 3.06
C ALA A 21 15.10 41.11 3.88
N ALA A 22 15.21 42.37 4.36
CA ALA A 22 14.06 43.11 4.89
C ALA A 22 14.34 44.63 4.79
N ALA A 23 14.09 45.24 3.65
CA ALA A 23 13.72 46.66 3.54
C ALA A 23 13.30 47.01 2.10
N GLY A 24 12.05 47.44 1.98
CA GLY A 24 11.62 48.44 0.97
C GLY A 24 10.96 47.85 -0.28
N ILE A 25 9.64 48.01 -0.36
CA ILE A 25 9.02 49.04 -1.24
C ILE A 25 7.53 49.12 -0.89
N ALA A 26 7.15 50.26 -0.34
CA ALA A 26 5.77 50.76 -0.33
C ALA A 26 5.62 51.72 -1.50
N ALA A 27 4.66 51.51 -2.42
CA ALA A 27 4.04 52.54 -3.27
C ALA A 27 2.73 52.00 -3.85
N ALA A 28 1.65 52.43 -3.29
CA ALA A 28 0.56 53.24 -3.80
C ALA A 28 -0.14 52.78 -5.07
N GLY A 29 -1.45 52.38 -4.90
CA GLY A 29 -2.53 53.03 -5.59
C GLY A 29 -3.03 52.38 -6.87
N ALA A 30 -4.17 51.67 -6.78
CA ALA A 30 -5.39 52.01 -7.51
C ALA A 30 -6.45 50.93 -7.19
N ALA A 31 -7.48 51.33 -6.49
CA ALA A 31 -8.67 50.52 -6.28
C ALA A 31 -9.43 50.39 -7.58
N SER A 32 -9.49 49.20 -8.15
CA SER A 32 -10.54 48.80 -9.09
C SER A 32 -11.50 47.88 -8.34
N LEU A 33 -12.68 48.40 -8.06
CA LEU A 33 -13.84 47.68 -7.55
C LEU A 33 -14.32 46.69 -8.63
N LEU A 34 -13.88 45.45 -8.54
CA LEU A 34 -14.54 44.33 -9.18
C LEU A 34 -15.48 43.69 -8.15
N PRO A 35 -16.72 43.37 -8.52
CA PRO A 35 -17.66 42.74 -7.60
C PRO A 35 -17.08 41.42 -7.13
N SER A 36 -16.95 41.29 -5.81
CA SER A 36 -16.65 40.01 -5.16
C SER A 36 -17.71 39.01 -5.60
N GLN A 37 -17.38 38.14 -6.53
CA GLN A 37 -18.10 36.87 -6.62
C GLN A 37 -17.84 36.18 -5.28
N LEU A 38 -18.85 36.14 -4.44
CA LEU A 38 -18.94 35.20 -3.36
C LEU A 38 -18.75 33.81 -3.99
N ALA A 39 -17.52 33.29 -3.95
CA ALA A 39 -17.30 31.88 -4.11
C ALA A 39 -18.18 31.22 -3.02
N ALA A 40 -19.25 30.59 -3.44
CA ALA A 40 -20.01 29.71 -2.56
C ALA A 40 -18.97 28.81 -1.93
N ALA A 41 -18.84 28.84 -0.59
CA ALA A 41 -18.03 27.90 0.15
C ALA A 41 -18.50 26.52 -0.29
N SER A 42 -17.68 25.80 -1.06
CA SER A 42 -17.93 24.42 -1.38
C SER A 42 -18.06 23.74 -0.04
N THR A 43 -19.18 23.08 0.22
CA THR A 43 -19.33 22.27 1.44
C THR A 43 -18.27 21.19 1.33
N SER A 44 -17.21 21.28 2.12
CA SER A 44 -16.03 20.39 2.08
C SER A 44 -16.41 18.91 2.26
N ASP A 45 -17.62 18.64 2.72
CA ASP A 45 -18.15 17.32 3.03
C ASP A 45 -18.87 16.62 1.86
N ALA A 46 -19.04 17.28 0.71
CA ALA A 46 -19.77 16.72 -0.41
C ALA A 46 -19.06 15.50 -1.01
N ILE A 47 -19.79 14.42 -1.21
CA ILE A 47 -19.37 13.27 -2.01
C ILE A 47 -19.74 13.55 -3.46
N ARG A 48 -18.75 13.59 -4.34
CA ARG A 48 -18.90 13.93 -5.76
C ARG A 48 -18.60 12.71 -6.64
N PRO A 49 -19.37 12.42 -7.68
CA PRO A 49 -18.98 11.40 -8.66
C PRO A 49 -17.61 11.71 -9.26
N PHE A 50 -16.81 10.68 -9.49
CA PHE A 50 -15.52 10.78 -10.15
C PHE A 50 -15.52 9.98 -11.45
N SER A 51 -14.99 10.55 -12.53
CA SER A 51 -14.89 9.89 -13.83
C SER A 51 -13.45 9.51 -14.13
N VAL A 52 -13.21 8.22 -14.30
CA VAL A 52 -11.91 7.70 -14.73
C VAL A 52 -11.73 7.98 -16.22
N SER A 53 -10.67 8.67 -16.60
CA SER A 53 -10.32 8.88 -18.00
C SER A 53 -8.85 9.27 -18.14
N PHE A 54 -8.17 8.66 -19.12
CA PHE A 54 -6.81 9.03 -19.49
C PHE A 54 -6.77 9.35 -20.98
N PRO A 55 -6.11 10.46 -21.38
CA PRO A 55 -5.90 10.79 -22.79
C PRO A 55 -5.08 9.71 -23.51
N GLN A 56 -5.45 9.38 -24.74
CA GLN A 56 -4.71 8.41 -25.55
C GLN A 56 -3.24 8.81 -25.76
N GLU A 57 -2.97 10.12 -25.73
CA GLU A 57 -1.63 10.70 -25.84
C GLU A 57 -0.70 10.24 -24.71
N GLU A 58 -1.21 10.07 -23.49
CA GLU A 58 -0.45 9.55 -22.34
C GLU A 58 -0.03 8.08 -22.57
N ILE A 59 -0.90 7.27 -23.14
CA ILE A 59 -0.61 5.88 -23.50
C ILE A 59 0.43 5.83 -24.64
N ASN A 60 0.33 6.71 -25.61
CA ASN A 60 1.28 6.80 -26.72
C ASN A 60 2.66 7.26 -26.22
N GLU A 61 2.68 8.23 -25.31
CA GLU A 61 3.91 8.69 -24.66
C GLU A 61 4.57 7.59 -23.82
N LEU A 62 3.79 6.83 -23.04
CA LEU A 62 4.26 5.67 -22.31
C LEU A 62 4.95 4.67 -23.27
N ARG A 63 4.28 4.28 -24.36
CA ARG A 63 4.86 3.36 -25.36
C ARG A 63 6.14 3.88 -26.00
N ARG A 64 6.20 5.19 -26.26
CA ARG A 64 7.40 5.86 -26.79
C ARG A 64 8.56 5.78 -25.80
N ARG A 65 8.31 6.03 -24.52
CA ARG A 65 9.33 5.94 -23.46
C ARG A 65 9.82 4.50 -23.25
N ILE A 66 8.90 3.53 -23.29
CA ILE A 66 9.28 2.10 -23.26
C ILE A 66 10.21 1.75 -24.41
N ALA A 67 9.91 2.21 -25.63
CA ALA A 67 10.77 1.96 -26.81
C ALA A 67 12.15 2.61 -26.71
N ALA A 68 12.28 3.70 -25.96
CA ALA A 68 13.52 4.44 -25.75
C ALA A 68 14.33 3.98 -24.51
N THR A 69 13.92 2.89 -23.87
CA THR A 69 14.60 2.38 -22.67
C THR A 69 16.07 2.10 -22.94
N ARG A 70 16.94 2.64 -22.10
CA ARG A 70 18.36 2.31 -22.05
C ARG A 70 18.55 1.16 -21.06
N TRP A 71 19.03 0.04 -21.56
CA TRP A 71 19.27 -1.15 -20.76
C TRP A 71 20.62 -1.12 -20.06
N PRO A 72 20.71 -1.55 -18.80
CA PRO A 72 21.98 -1.83 -18.13
C PRO A 72 22.56 -3.16 -18.63
N GLU A 73 23.73 -3.48 -18.14
CA GLU A 73 24.29 -4.82 -18.21
C GLU A 73 23.43 -5.78 -17.38
N ARG A 74 23.53 -7.08 -17.68
CA ARG A 74 22.84 -8.10 -16.90
C ARG A 74 23.45 -8.21 -15.49
N GLU A 75 22.67 -8.68 -14.58
CA GLU A 75 23.09 -9.10 -13.24
C GLU A 75 24.21 -10.14 -13.29
N LEU A 76 25.06 -10.16 -12.26
CA LEU A 76 26.19 -11.08 -12.13
C LEU A 76 25.84 -12.36 -11.38
N VAL A 77 24.67 -12.43 -10.77
CA VAL A 77 24.16 -13.56 -9.98
C VAL A 77 22.89 -14.09 -10.62
N SER A 78 22.78 -15.40 -10.80
CA SER A 78 21.56 -16.06 -11.27
C SER A 78 20.49 -15.99 -10.19
N ASP A 79 19.24 -15.77 -10.60
CA ASP A 79 18.08 -15.78 -9.71
C ASP A 79 17.41 -17.17 -9.57
N GLU A 80 17.99 -18.24 -10.12
CA GLU A 80 17.41 -19.58 -10.07
C GLU A 80 17.06 -20.03 -8.64
N ALA A 81 17.86 -19.60 -7.66
CA ALA A 81 17.59 -19.87 -6.25
C ALA A 81 16.45 -19.00 -5.68
N SER A 82 16.28 -17.77 -6.19
CA SER A 82 15.24 -16.82 -5.77
C SER A 82 13.89 -17.06 -6.44
N ARG A 83 13.84 -17.79 -7.55
CA ARG A 83 12.60 -18.17 -8.26
C ARG A 83 11.82 -19.30 -7.61
N ARG A 84 12.30 -19.85 -6.54
CA ARG A 84 11.58 -20.89 -5.79
C ARG A 84 10.57 -20.22 -4.88
N ILE A 85 9.34 -20.10 -5.34
CA ILE A 85 8.19 -19.75 -4.48
C ILE A 85 8.17 -20.77 -3.32
N TRP A 86 7.91 -20.29 -2.11
CA TRP A 86 7.92 -21.07 -0.86
C TRP A 86 9.32 -21.44 -0.36
N SER A 87 10.34 -20.71 -0.77
CA SER A 87 11.68 -20.90 -0.22
C SER A 87 11.71 -20.43 1.24
N THR A 88 12.37 -21.21 2.08
CA THR A 88 12.73 -20.72 3.40
C THR A 88 13.86 -19.68 3.26
N PRO A 89 14.02 -18.73 4.19
CA PRO A 89 15.12 -17.77 4.16
C PRO A 89 16.50 -18.40 3.93
N ALA A 90 16.68 -19.65 4.40
CA ALA A 90 17.92 -20.41 4.21
C ALA A 90 18.14 -20.90 2.75
N THR A 91 17.16 -20.84 1.88
CA THR A 91 17.23 -21.33 0.49
C THR A 91 17.22 -20.21 -0.56
N VAL A 92 16.96 -18.94 -0.15
CA VAL A 92 17.10 -17.77 -1.03
C VAL A 92 18.59 -17.49 -1.19
N GLY A 93 19.11 -17.69 -2.40
CA GLY A 93 20.48 -17.29 -2.74
C GLY A 93 20.64 -15.77 -2.81
N PRO A 94 21.88 -15.27 -2.91
CA PRO A 94 22.12 -13.87 -3.11
C PRO A 94 21.46 -13.41 -4.43
N THR A 95 20.80 -12.24 -4.41
CA THR A 95 20.18 -11.61 -5.57
C THR A 95 20.72 -10.18 -5.74
N GLN A 96 20.70 -9.67 -6.95
CA GLN A 96 21.00 -8.27 -7.26
C GLN A 96 19.73 -7.49 -7.67
N GLY A 97 18.54 -7.97 -7.26
CA GLY A 97 17.25 -7.38 -7.61
C GLY A 97 16.63 -7.98 -8.86
N VAL A 98 15.76 -7.21 -9.50
CA VAL A 98 14.97 -7.65 -10.66
C VAL A 98 15.86 -7.96 -11.86
N GLN A 99 15.72 -9.16 -12.41
CA GLN A 99 16.56 -9.66 -13.50
C GLN A 99 16.30 -8.94 -14.82
N LEU A 100 17.37 -8.63 -15.57
CA LEU A 100 17.29 -7.97 -16.88
C LEU A 100 16.37 -8.74 -17.85
N ALA A 101 16.45 -10.06 -17.88
CA ALA A 101 15.63 -10.88 -18.77
C ALA A 101 14.12 -10.77 -18.46
N THR A 102 13.74 -10.72 -17.19
CA THR A 102 12.35 -10.51 -16.76
C THR A 102 11.87 -9.12 -17.19
N MET A 103 12.67 -8.08 -16.93
CA MET A 103 12.36 -6.72 -17.35
C MET A 103 12.19 -6.58 -18.85
N GLN A 104 13.04 -7.22 -19.65
CA GLN A 104 12.93 -7.17 -21.11
C GLN A 104 11.64 -7.83 -21.62
N LYS A 105 11.23 -8.97 -21.05
CA LYS A 105 9.96 -9.62 -21.38
C LYS A 105 8.76 -8.76 -20.98
N LEU A 106 8.77 -8.20 -19.77
CA LEU A 106 7.73 -7.30 -19.29
C LEU A 106 7.60 -6.08 -20.20
N MET A 107 8.69 -5.37 -20.46
CA MET A 107 8.69 -4.16 -21.27
C MET A 107 8.28 -4.42 -22.72
N GLN A 108 8.68 -5.56 -23.29
CA GLN A 108 8.23 -5.98 -24.62
C GLN A 108 6.72 -6.18 -24.66
N TYR A 109 6.16 -6.95 -23.71
CA TYR A 109 4.74 -7.20 -23.62
C TYR A 109 3.95 -5.90 -23.38
N TRP A 110 4.43 -5.05 -22.47
CA TRP A 110 3.81 -3.76 -22.15
C TRP A 110 3.72 -2.84 -23.37
N ARG A 111 4.74 -2.84 -24.20
CA ARG A 111 4.80 -2.02 -25.42
C ARG A 111 3.86 -2.52 -26.53
N THR A 112 3.78 -3.85 -26.74
CA THR A 112 3.26 -4.41 -28.00
C THR A 112 1.93 -5.13 -27.88
N GLU A 113 1.59 -5.69 -26.71
CA GLU A 113 0.45 -6.57 -26.52
C GLU A 113 -0.53 -6.06 -25.47
N TYR A 114 -0.01 -5.38 -24.45
CA TYR A 114 -0.82 -4.89 -23.34
C TYR A 114 -1.77 -3.76 -23.77
N ASP A 115 -3.02 -3.84 -23.29
CA ASP A 115 -4.09 -2.89 -23.60
C ASP A 115 -4.72 -2.32 -22.32
N TRP A 116 -4.28 -1.11 -21.95
CA TRP A 116 -4.80 -0.36 -20.79
C TRP A 116 -6.32 -0.13 -20.85
N SER A 117 -6.91 -0.05 -22.04
CA SER A 117 -8.35 0.25 -22.19
C SER A 117 -9.26 -0.75 -21.47
N LYS A 118 -8.78 -1.99 -21.26
CA LYS A 118 -9.50 -3.03 -20.52
C LYS A 118 -9.61 -2.70 -19.04
N CYS A 119 -8.48 -2.35 -18.41
CA CYS A 119 -8.46 -1.93 -17.00
C CYS A 119 -9.22 -0.62 -16.80
N GLU A 120 -9.03 0.35 -17.71
CA GLU A 120 -9.78 1.61 -17.68
C GLU A 120 -11.29 1.37 -17.76
N ALA A 121 -11.75 0.45 -18.63
CA ALA A 121 -13.16 0.09 -18.73
C ALA A 121 -13.69 -0.56 -17.44
N GLN A 122 -12.91 -1.42 -16.79
CA GLN A 122 -13.26 -1.99 -15.48
C GLN A 122 -13.43 -0.89 -14.43
N LEU A 123 -12.46 0.02 -14.33
CA LEU A 123 -12.53 1.14 -13.39
C LEU A 123 -13.73 2.05 -13.67
N LYS A 124 -14.01 2.35 -14.93
CA LYS A 124 -15.18 3.16 -15.36
C LYS A 124 -16.52 2.51 -15.04
N ALA A 125 -16.59 1.19 -15.06
CA ALA A 125 -17.81 0.44 -14.75
C ALA A 125 -18.18 0.47 -13.26
N LEU A 126 -17.25 0.81 -12.38
CA LEU A 126 -17.46 0.89 -10.96
C LEU A 126 -17.93 2.30 -10.53
N PRO A 127 -18.75 2.42 -9.49
CA PRO A 127 -19.09 3.70 -8.90
C PRO A 127 -17.86 4.33 -8.19
N ASN A 128 -17.27 5.33 -8.82
CA ASN A 128 -16.13 6.08 -8.31
C ASN A 128 -16.58 7.43 -7.77
N PHE A 129 -16.01 7.84 -6.65
CA PHE A 129 -16.34 9.08 -5.97
C PHE A 129 -15.09 9.78 -5.46
N VAL A 130 -15.24 11.06 -5.12
CA VAL A 130 -14.24 11.86 -4.42
C VAL A 130 -14.91 12.72 -3.36
N THR A 131 -14.25 12.86 -2.21
CA THR A 131 -14.64 13.78 -1.14
C THR A 131 -13.41 14.42 -0.53
N GLU A 132 -13.50 15.67 -0.12
CA GLU A 132 -12.37 16.36 0.53
C GLU A 132 -12.34 15.98 2.02
N ILE A 133 -11.21 15.50 2.51
CA ILE A 133 -10.97 15.24 3.95
C ILE A 133 -9.64 15.91 4.33
N ASP A 134 -9.67 16.74 5.35
CA ASP A 134 -8.50 17.49 5.83
C ASP A 134 -7.76 18.28 4.73
N GLY A 135 -8.51 18.87 3.80
CA GLY A 135 -7.96 19.66 2.68
C GLY A 135 -7.40 18.82 1.53
N LEU A 136 -7.64 17.52 1.50
CA LEU A 136 -7.18 16.63 0.46
C LEU A 136 -8.36 15.88 -0.17
N ASP A 137 -8.45 15.87 -1.50
CA ASP A 137 -9.42 15.07 -2.23
C ASP A 137 -9.07 13.58 -2.07
N ILE A 138 -9.98 12.83 -1.48
CA ILE A 138 -9.89 11.37 -1.30
C ILE A 138 -10.80 10.69 -2.31
N HIS A 139 -10.20 9.97 -3.24
CA HIS A 139 -10.90 9.11 -4.18
C HIS A 139 -11.25 7.78 -3.50
N PHE A 140 -12.41 7.23 -3.82
CA PHE A 140 -12.81 5.89 -3.40
C PHE A 140 -13.82 5.25 -4.37
N ILE A 141 -13.76 3.93 -4.45
CA ILE A 141 -14.77 3.09 -5.08
C ILE A 141 -15.78 2.70 -4.00
N HIS A 142 -17.08 2.83 -4.27
CA HIS A 142 -18.12 2.45 -3.33
C HIS A 142 -19.21 1.64 -4.04
N VAL A 143 -19.21 0.33 -3.80
CA VAL A 143 -20.16 -0.60 -4.40
C VAL A 143 -21.08 -1.15 -3.33
N LYS A 144 -22.35 -0.84 -3.42
CA LYS A 144 -23.39 -1.40 -2.56
C LYS A 144 -23.81 -2.77 -3.05
N SER A 145 -23.99 -3.70 -2.12
CA SER A 145 -24.61 -4.97 -2.42
C SER A 145 -26.09 -4.79 -2.82
N LYS A 146 -26.56 -5.69 -3.68
CA LYS A 146 -28.00 -5.83 -3.97
C LYS A 146 -28.78 -6.51 -2.84
N HIS A 147 -28.08 -7.20 -1.92
CA HIS A 147 -28.66 -7.89 -0.79
C HIS A 147 -28.89 -6.92 0.36
N GLN A 148 -30.08 -7.01 0.99
CA GLN A 148 -30.42 -6.15 2.13
C GLN A 148 -29.61 -6.54 3.36
N GLY A 149 -29.24 -5.56 4.20
CA GLY A 149 -28.51 -5.81 5.44
C GLY A 149 -27.03 -6.16 5.23
N ALA A 150 -26.48 -5.92 4.04
CA ALA A 150 -25.05 -6.09 3.77
C ALA A 150 -24.21 -5.32 4.79
N LEU A 151 -23.17 -5.97 5.35
CA LEU A 151 -22.28 -5.35 6.32
C LEU A 151 -21.30 -4.42 5.58
N PRO A 152 -21.21 -3.12 5.90
CA PRO A 152 -20.25 -2.25 5.28
C PRO A 152 -18.81 -2.63 5.64
N VAL A 153 -17.94 -2.71 4.65
CA VAL A 153 -16.50 -2.95 4.82
C VAL A 153 -15.68 -1.89 4.10
N ILE A 154 -14.75 -1.27 4.80
CA ILE A 154 -13.71 -0.46 4.18
C ILE A 154 -12.44 -1.31 4.01
N ILE A 155 -11.92 -1.36 2.79
CA ILE A 155 -10.75 -2.19 2.43
C ILE A 155 -9.63 -1.29 1.93
N THR A 156 -8.49 -1.35 2.59
CA THR A 156 -7.34 -0.49 2.28
C THR A 156 -6.21 -1.31 1.65
N HIS A 157 -5.78 -0.87 0.47
CA HIS A 157 -4.64 -1.44 -0.26
C HIS A 157 -3.30 -1.07 0.38
N GLY A 158 -2.21 -1.60 -0.19
CA GLY A 158 -0.84 -1.31 0.23
C GLY A 158 0.05 -0.69 -0.84
N TRP A 159 1.36 -0.73 -0.63
CA TRP A 159 2.39 -0.40 -1.60
C TRP A 159 3.19 -1.68 -1.95
N PRO A 160 3.54 -1.93 -3.21
CA PRO A 160 3.30 -1.16 -4.42
C PRO A 160 1.93 -1.43 -5.08
N GLY A 161 0.95 -1.92 -4.33
CA GLY A 161 -0.42 -2.10 -4.78
C GLY A 161 -1.20 -0.77 -4.92
N SER A 162 -2.45 -0.89 -5.27
CA SER A 162 -3.41 0.20 -5.39
C SER A 162 -4.83 -0.36 -5.33
N VAL A 163 -5.85 0.45 -5.64
CA VAL A 163 -7.22 -0.07 -5.79
C VAL A 163 -7.33 -1.21 -6.82
N ILE A 164 -6.35 -1.32 -7.74
CA ILE A 164 -6.30 -2.38 -8.76
C ILE A 164 -6.21 -3.77 -8.13
N GLU A 165 -5.42 -3.94 -7.06
CA GLU A 165 -5.25 -5.24 -6.38
C GLU A 165 -6.57 -5.76 -5.77
N LEU A 166 -7.54 -4.86 -5.54
CA LEU A 166 -8.80 -5.17 -4.88
C LEU A 166 -9.98 -5.34 -5.85
N LEU A 167 -9.79 -5.14 -7.16
CA LEU A 167 -10.90 -5.21 -8.12
C LEU A 167 -11.55 -6.60 -8.19
N LYS A 168 -10.76 -7.66 -8.06
CA LYS A 168 -11.23 -9.04 -8.17
C LYS A 168 -12.13 -9.49 -7.02
N ILE A 169 -12.10 -8.80 -5.87
CA ILE A 169 -12.89 -9.17 -4.68
C ILE A 169 -14.21 -8.41 -4.57
N ILE A 170 -14.45 -7.37 -5.37
CA ILE A 170 -15.63 -6.53 -5.28
C ILE A 170 -16.91 -7.34 -5.52
N ASP A 171 -17.02 -8.03 -6.67
CA ASP A 171 -18.21 -8.83 -6.97
C ASP A 171 -18.40 -10.01 -6.00
N PRO A 172 -17.35 -10.80 -5.64
CA PRO A 172 -17.48 -11.77 -4.58
C PRO A 172 -18.06 -11.23 -3.27
N PHE A 173 -17.68 -10.06 -2.82
CA PHE A 173 -18.22 -9.47 -1.59
C PHE A 173 -19.62 -8.90 -1.76
N THR A 174 -19.91 -8.22 -2.86
CA THR A 174 -21.20 -7.54 -3.06
C THR A 174 -22.29 -8.46 -3.58
N ASN A 175 -21.94 -9.60 -4.17
CA ASN A 175 -22.82 -10.58 -4.77
C ASN A 175 -22.43 -12.03 -4.39
N PRO A 176 -22.33 -12.35 -3.10
CA PRO A 176 -21.82 -13.66 -2.62
C PRO A 176 -22.56 -14.85 -3.19
N THR A 177 -23.86 -14.73 -3.47
CA THR A 177 -24.68 -15.82 -4.02
C THR A 177 -24.23 -16.31 -5.41
N ALA A 178 -23.57 -15.46 -6.19
CA ALA A 178 -22.95 -15.87 -7.46
C ALA A 178 -21.60 -16.58 -7.26
N HIS A 179 -21.04 -16.55 -6.05
CA HIS A 179 -19.71 -17.07 -5.69
C HIS A 179 -19.77 -18.15 -4.60
N GLY A 180 -20.91 -18.85 -4.45
CA GLY A 180 -21.08 -19.96 -3.53
C GLY A 180 -21.34 -19.54 -2.06
N GLY A 181 -21.52 -18.28 -1.79
CA GLY A 181 -21.93 -17.74 -0.49
C GLY A 181 -23.44 -17.56 -0.38
N THR A 182 -23.88 -16.95 0.72
CA THR A 182 -25.28 -16.64 1.03
C THR A 182 -25.53 -15.12 1.03
N GLU A 183 -26.79 -14.71 0.94
CA GLU A 183 -27.17 -13.26 1.02
C GLU A 183 -26.68 -12.61 2.31
N ALA A 184 -26.71 -13.34 3.43
CA ALA A 184 -26.26 -12.86 4.73
C ALA A 184 -24.75 -12.55 4.78
N GLU A 185 -23.95 -13.09 3.84
CA GLU A 185 -22.50 -12.87 3.74
C GLU A 185 -22.11 -11.70 2.84
N ALA A 186 -23.11 -10.89 2.46
CA ALA A 186 -22.90 -9.73 1.60
C ALA A 186 -22.25 -8.55 2.32
N PHE A 187 -21.44 -7.81 1.59
CA PHE A 187 -20.84 -6.56 2.05
C PHE A 187 -21.17 -5.39 1.13
N ASP A 188 -21.36 -4.22 1.71
CA ASP A 188 -21.16 -2.95 1.00
C ASP A 188 -19.67 -2.62 1.03
N VAL A 189 -19.05 -2.45 -0.13
CA VAL A 189 -17.59 -2.34 -0.25
C VAL A 189 -17.18 -0.90 -0.50
N VAL A 190 -16.27 -0.38 0.34
CA VAL A 190 -15.61 0.92 0.19
C VAL A 190 -14.11 0.70 0.03
N ILE A 191 -13.53 1.12 -1.10
CA ILE A 191 -12.11 0.99 -1.40
C ILE A 191 -11.53 2.37 -1.69
N PRO A 192 -10.94 3.05 -0.70
CA PRO A 192 -10.27 4.33 -0.93
C PRO A 192 -8.90 4.14 -1.58
N SER A 193 -8.53 5.09 -2.45
CA SER A 193 -7.11 5.31 -2.78
C SER A 193 -6.46 6.06 -1.63
N MET A 194 -5.33 5.57 -1.11
CA MET A 194 -4.61 6.27 -0.05
C MET A 194 -4.14 7.67 -0.50
N PRO A 195 -3.95 8.63 0.41
CA PRO A 195 -3.33 9.92 0.09
C PRO A 195 -2.01 9.77 -0.67
N GLY A 196 -1.92 10.42 -1.83
CA GLY A 196 -0.75 10.29 -2.70
C GLY A 196 -0.73 9.08 -3.63
N TYR A 197 -1.78 8.25 -3.61
CA TYR A 197 -1.95 7.07 -4.46
C TYR A 197 -3.11 7.25 -5.44
N GLY A 198 -2.99 6.64 -6.60
CA GLY A 198 -4.07 6.56 -7.58
C GLY A 198 -4.71 7.91 -7.88
N PHE A 199 -6.02 8.00 -7.71
CA PHE A 199 -6.79 9.22 -7.98
C PHE A 199 -6.97 10.14 -6.77
N SER A 200 -6.48 9.76 -5.58
CA SER A 200 -6.49 10.66 -4.43
C SER A 200 -5.48 11.79 -4.60
N GLY A 201 -5.75 12.92 -3.96
CA GLY A 201 -4.86 14.07 -3.92
C GLY A 201 -3.47 13.69 -3.41
N LYS A 202 -2.45 14.39 -3.93
CA LYS A 202 -1.08 14.27 -3.45
C LYS A 202 -0.88 15.26 -2.31
N PRO A 203 -0.53 14.81 -1.09
CA PRO A 203 -0.27 15.73 0.02
C PRO A 203 0.76 16.80 -0.34
N THR A 204 0.44 18.05 -0.04
CA THR A 204 1.32 19.21 -0.21
C THR A 204 2.01 19.60 1.09
N GLU A 205 1.60 19.01 2.20
CA GLU A 205 2.13 19.21 3.56
C GLU A 205 2.45 17.86 4.19
N THR A 206 3.35 17.83 5.15
CA THR A 206 3.67 16.66 5.95
C THR A 206 2.53 16.30 6.93
N GLY A 207 2.59 15.08 7.49
CA GLY A 207 1.65 14.62 8.52
C GLY A 207 0.56 13.67 8.02
N TRP A 208 0.59 13.22 6.76
CA TRP A 208 -0.29 12.17 6.26
C TRP A 208 0.28 10.77 6.58
N ASP A 209 0.50 10.53 7.87
CA ASP A 209 0.91 9.23 8.40
C ASP A 209 -0.25 8.23 8.47
N PRO A 210 0.01 6.95 8.76
CA PRO A 210 -1.04 5.93 8.87
C PRO A 210 -2.13 6.28 9.89
N GLY A 211 -1.79 6.98 10.98
CA GLY A 211 -2.75 7.42 11.98
C GLY A 211 -3.70 8.51 11.47
N ARG A 212 -3.21 9.45 10.67
CA ARG A 212 -4.07 10.46 10.02
C ARG A 212 -4.94 9.83 8.94
N ILE A 213 -4.40 8.90 8.16
CA ILE A 213 -5.17 8.17 7.15
C ILE A 213 -6.30 7.38 7.83
N ALA A 214 -6.03 6.70 8.95
CA ALA A 214 -7.04 6.00 9.73
C ALA A 214 -8.19 6.93 10.18
N ARG A 215 -7.87 8.13 10.66
CA ARG A 215 -8.88 9.16 11.01
C ARG A 215 -9.69 9.59 9.78
N ALA A 216 -9.03 9.76 8.63
CA ALA A 216 -9.72 10.09 7.39
C ALA A 216 -10.70 8.98 6.95
N TRP A 217 -10.33 7.70 7.10
CA TRP A 217 -11.23 6.58 6.83
C TRP A 217 -12.45 6.54 7.75
N ILE A 218 -12.29 6.86 9.03
CA ILE A 218 -13.39 7.00 9.98
C ILE A 218 -14.34 8.12 9.54
N VAL A 219 -13.81 9.27 9.12
CA VAL A 219 -14.61 10.37 8.56
C VAL A 219 -15.32 9.96 7.29
N LEU A 220 -14.65 9.23 6.38
CA LEU A 220 -15.24 8.74 5.13
C LEU A 220 -16.44 7.84 5.41
N MET A 221 -16.30 6.84 6.28
CA MET A 221 -17.39 5.91 6.62
C MET A 221 -18.57 6.63 7.27
N LYS A 222 -18.30 7.62 8.12
CA LYS A 222 -19.35 8.48 8.70
C LYS A 222 -20.07 9.32 7.65
N ARG A 223 -19.36 9.90 6.68
CA ARG A 223 -19.97 10.67 5.56
C ARG A 223 -20.85 9.79 4.66
N LEU A 224 -20.49 8.51 4.51
CA LEU A 224 -21.29 7.52 3.79
C LEU A 224 -22.55 7.09 4.56
N GLY A 225 -22.70 7.53 5.81
CA GLY A 225 -23.86 7.23 6.67
C GLY A 225 -23.80 5.85 7.34
N TYR A 226 -22.63 5.26 7.44
CA TYR A 226 -22.44 3.98 8.10
C TYR A 226 -22.20 4.17 9.61
N ASP A 227 -23.16 3.74 10.40
CA ASP A 227 -23.13 3.73 11.87
C ASP A 227 -22.60 2.40 12.46
N ARG A 228 -22.35 1.42 11.59
CA ARG A 228 -21.78 0.11 11.92
C ARG A 228 -21.03 -0.41 10.70
N TYR A 229 -19.73 -0.69 10.84
CA TYR A 229 -18.90 -1.20 9.76
C TYR A 229 -17.71 -2.00 10.28
N VAL A 230 -17.03 -2.70 9.38
CA VAL A 230 -15.77 -3.40 9.62
C VAL A 230 -14.67 -2.85 8.69
N ALA A 231 -13.42 -3.08 9.04
CA ALA A 231 -12.29 -2.69 8.21
C ALA A 231 -11.37 -3.87 7.89
N GLN A 232 -10.76 -3.83 6.72
CA GLN A 232 -9.79 -4.82 6.26
C GLN A 232 -8.59 -4.12 5.65
N GLY A 233 -7.38 -4.70 5.82
CA GLY A 233 -6.17 -4.22 5.17
C GLY A 233 -5.03 -5.23 5.19
N GLY A 234 -4.19 -5.17 4.16
CA GLY A 234 -2.89 -5.80 4.04
C GLY A 234 -1.81 -4.72 3.87
N ASP A 235 -0.55 -5.00 4.08
CA ASP A 235 0.57 -4.05 3.95
C ASP A 235 0.32 -2.72 4.72
N TRP A 236 0.45 -1.55 4.07
CA TRP A 236 0.07 -0.27 4.66
C TRP A 236 -1.39 -0.24 5.10
N GLY A 237 -2.27 -0.92 4.33
CA GLY A 237 -3.67 -1.09 4.71
C GLY A 237 -3.82 -1.83 6.04
N ALA A 238 -2.97 -2.82 6.36
CA ALA A 238 -2.96 -3.49 7.65
C ALA A 238 -2.64 -2.49 8.78
N LEU A 239 -1.57 -1.71 8.61
CA LEU A 239 -1.17 -0.71 9.60
C LEU A 239 -2.25 0.37 9.80
N ILE A 240 -2.86 0.87 8.71
CA ILE A 240 -3.96 1.84 8.78
C ILE A 240 -5.18 1.24 9.49
N THR A 241 -5.54 0.00 9.17
CA THR A 241 -6.66 -0.73 9.81
C THR A 241 -6.39 -0.96 11.29
N GLU A 242 -5.16 -1.31 11.68
CA GLU A 242 -4.74 -1.40 13.08
C GLU A 242 -4.81 -0.04 13.79
N GLN A 243 -4.46 1.08 13.12
CA GLN A 243 -4.63 2.42 13.68
C GLN A 243 -6.12 2.77 13.87
N MET A 244 -6.99 2.39 12.95
CA MET A 244 -8.46 2.53 13.14
C MET A 244 -8.92 1.74 14.38
N ALA A 245 -8.40 0.52 14.57
CA ALA A 245 -8.71 -0.32 15.72
C ALA A 245 -8.17 0.22 17.05
N LEU A 246 -7.06 0.95 17.04
CA LEU A 246 -6.52 1.64 18.22
C LEU A 246 -7.35 2.89 18.58
N ILE A 247 -7.88 3.60 17.57
CA ILE A 247 -8.83 4.71 17.80
C ILE A 247 -10.16 4.14 18.31
N ALA A 248 -10.58 2.98 17.82
CA ALA A 248 -11.78 2.23 18.23
C ALA A 248 -13.06 3.11 18.24
N PRO A 249 -13.43 3.79 17.13
CA PRO A 249 -14.71 4.50 17.10
C PRO A 249 -15.85 3.49 17.31
N PRO A 250 -16.95 3.88 17.95
CA PRO A 250 -18.03 2.94 18.29
C PRO A 250 -18.68 2.26 17.08
N GLU A 251 -18.60 2.87 15.91
CA GLU A 251 -19.14 2.35 14.66
C GLU A 251 -18.25 1.24 14.04
N LEU A 252 -16.96 1.18 14.39
CA LEU A 252 -16.04 0.12 13.95
C LEU A 252 -16.15 -1.10 14.86
N VAL A 253 -16.85 -2.13 14.40
CA VAL A 253 -17.17 -3.29 15.24
C VAL A 253 -16.09 -4.39 15.23
N ALA A 254 -15.29 -4.48 14.20
CA ALA A 254 -14.16 -5.43 14.10
C ALA A 254 -13.24 -5.05 12.93
N ILE A 255 -12.06 -5.66 12.93
CA ILE A 255 -11.12 -5.58 11.80
C ILE A 255 -10.69 -6.96 11.33
N HIS A 256 -10.19 -7.02 10.09
CA HIS A 256 -9.45 -8.17 9.55
C HIS A 256 -8.14 -7.71 8.93
N THR A 257 -7.10 -8.52 9.05
CA THR A 257 -5.82 -8.27 8.36
C THR A 257 -5.19 -9.58 7.87
N ASN A 258 -4.59 -9.52 6.68
CA ASN A 258 -3.78 -10.62 6.14
C ASN A 258 -2.28 -10.42 6.37
N MET A 259 -1.89 -9.33 7.01
CA MET A 259 -0.50 -9.06 7.46
C MET A 259 -0.54 -8.44 8.87
N PRO A 260 -0.87 -9.24 9.90
CA PRO A 260 -1.09 -8.73 11.24
C PRO A 260 0.19 -8.31 11.94
N GLY A 261 0.17 -7.17 12.65
CA GLY A 261 1.23 -6.76 13.56
C GLY A 261 1.17 -7.54 14.87
N THR A 262 1.90 -8.65 14.96
CA THR A 262 1.78 -9.58 16.09
C THR A 262 3.11 -9.95 16.76
N ILE A 263 4.23 -9.37 16.30
CA ILE A 263 5.55 -9.72 16.86
C ILE A 263 5.64 -9.27 18.31
N PRO A 264 5.88 -10.20 19.26
CA PRO A 264 5.99 -9.87 20.67
C PRO A 264 7.22 -8.99 20.98
N PRO A 265 7.17 -8.10 22.00
CA PRO A 265 8.26 -7.17 22.30
C PRO A 265 9.62 -7.83 22.56
N GLU A 266 9.66 -9.02 23.19
CA GLU A 266 10.88 -9.79 23.40
C GLU A 266 11.50 -10.29 22.08
N ILE A 267 10.67 -10.62 21.10
CA ILE A 267 11.09 -11.03 19.75
C ILE A 267 11.62 -9.82 18.98
N VAL A 268 10.92 -8.68 19.03
CA VAL A 268 11.42 -7.40 18.48
C VAL A 268 12.82 -7.09 19.01
N LYS A 269 13.04 -7.23 20.32
CA LYS A 269 14.32 -6.99 20.93
C LYS A 269 15.40 -7.97 20.44
N ALA A 270 15.05 -9.25 20.29
CA ALA A 270 15.98 -10.26 19.78
C ALA A 270 16.36 -9.97 18.32
N LEU A 271 15.39 -9.63 17.45
CA LEU A 271 15.61 -9.21 16.05
C LEU A 271 16.54 -7.99 15.99
N ALA A 272 16.29 -6.97 16.79
CA ALA A 272 17.10 -5.74 16.82
C ALA A 272 18.54 -5.99 17.26
N SER A 273 18.82 -7.05 18.03
CA SER A 273 20.18 -7.44 18.42
C SER A 273 20.94 -8.18 17.32
N GLY A 274 20.28 -8.59 16.24
CA GLY A 274 20.86 -9.43 15.17
C GLY A 274 21.27 -10.83 15.66
N GLY A 275 20.72 -11.28 16.81
CA GLY A 275 21.02 -12.57 17.40
C GLY A 275 20.29 -13.75 16.74
N PRO A 276 20.59 -14.98 17.14
CA PRO A 276 19.82 -16.15 16.73
C PRO A 276 18.41 -16.12 17.35
N PRO A 277 17.44 -16.89 16.80
CA PRO A 277 16.13 -17.03 17.42
C PRO A 277 16.25 -17.55 18.86
N PRO A 278 15.41 -17.06 19.79
CA PRO A 278 15.31 -17.62 21.13
C PRO A 278 15.12 -19.14 21.11
N ALA A 279 15.75 -19.85 22.06
CA ALA A 279 15.82 -21.32 22.04
C ALA A 279 14.49 -22.01 22.35
N ASP A 280 13.56 -21.29 22.97
CA ASP A 280 12.26 -21.78 23.44
C ASP A 280 11.09 -21.52 22.45
N LEU A 281 11.40 -21.00 21.25
CA LEU A 281 10.37 -20.77 20.22
C LEU A 281 9.85 -22.10 19.66
N ALA A 282 8.52 -22.17 19.48
CA ALA A 282 7.87 -23.22 18.71
C ALA A 282 8.34 -23.23 17.24
N PRO A 283 8.21 -24.33 16.51
CA PRO A 283 8.72 -24.41 15.13
C PRO A 283 8.18 -23.34 14.19
N ASP A 284 6.90 -22.98 14.29
CA ASP A 284 6.28 -21.93 13.50
C ASP A 284 6.72 -20.51 13.95
N GLU A 285 6.93 -20.29 15.23
CA GLU A 285 7.48 -19.05 15.77
C GLU A 285 8.95 -18.84 15.33
N LYS A 286 9.75 -19.92 15.37
CA LYS A 286 11.11 -19.89 14.86
C LYS A 286 11.15 -19.54 13.37
N ARG A 287 10.27 -20.16 12.57
CA ARG A 287 10.15 -19.84 11.15
C ARG A 287 9.77 -18.37 10.93
N ALA A 288 8.78 -17.86 11.65
CA ALA A 288 8.39 -16.45 11.58
C ALA A 288 9.53 -15.50 11.96
N TYR A 289 10.30 -15.84 13.02
CA TYR A 289 11.50 -15.11 13.38
C TYR A 289 12.52 -15.05 12.23
N GLU A 290 12.82 -16.20 11.62
CA GLU A 290 13.77 -16.32 10.52
C GLU A 290 13.30 -15.53 9.28
N GLN A 291 12.00 -15.55 8.97
CA GLN A 291 11.41 -14.77 7.87
C GLN A 291 11.57 -13.26 8.11
N VAL A 292 11.20 -12.77 9.28
CA VAL A 292 11.34 -11.34 9.63
C VAL A 292 12.80 -10.91 9.66
N ALA A 293 13.71 -11.73 10.25
CA ALA A 293 15.13 -11.46 10.27
C ALA A 293 15.70 -11.34 8.84
N PHE A 294 15.33 -12.26 7.96
CA PHE A 294 15.72 -12.23 6.55
C PHE A 294 15.21 -10.97 5.85
N PHE A 295 13.93 -10.62 6.05
CA PHE A 295 13.32 -9.42 5.46
C PHE A 295 14.03 -8.15 5.93
N TYR A 296 14.30 -8.00 7.22
CA TYR A 296 15.02 -6.84 7.75
C TYR A 296 16.46 -6.74 7.24
N GLN A 297 17.12 -7.86 6.97
CA GLN A 297 18.48 -7.88 6.48
C GLN A 297 18.59 -7.69 4.96
N ASN A 298 17.63 -8.19 4.19
CA ASN A 298 17.76 -8.33 2.75
C ASN A 298 16.60 -7.71 1.94
N GLY A 299 15.41 -7.53 2.54
CA GLY A 299 14.19 -7.13 1.83
C GLY A 299 13.88 -5.63 1.87
N LEU A 300 14.54 -4.83 2.71
CA LEU A 300 14.16 -3.43 2.96
C LEU A 300 14.85 -2.39 2.06
N GLY A 301 15.49 -2.79 0.96
CA GLY A 301 16.21 -1.84 0.10
C GLY A 301 15.33 -0.68 -0.36
N TYR A 302 14.18 -0.99 -0.96
CA TYR A 302 13.20 -0.02 -1.44
C TYR A 302 12.61 0.82 -0.28
N ALA A 303 12.23 0.16 0.81
CA ALA A 303 11.59 0.80 1.94
C ALA A 303 12.53 1.80 2.64
N ASN A 304 13.80 1.46 2.78
CA ASN A 304 14.82 2.35 3.38
C ASN A 304 15.02 3.63 2.54
N GLU A 305 15.10 3.51 1.20
CA GLU A 305 15.21 4.70 0.34
C GLU A 305 13.96 5.56 0.45
N MET A 306 12.76 4.96 0.39
CA MET A 306 11.49 5.68 0.54
C MET A 306 11.31 6.29 1.92
N ALA A 307 11.78 5.62 2.99
CA ALA A 307 11.70 6.10 4.35
C ALA A 307 12.64 7.28 4.63
N LEU A 308 13.79 7.32 3.97
CA LEU A 308 14.83 8.32 4.25
C LEU A 308 14.84 9.46 3.22
N ARG A 309 14.69 9.16 1.92
CA ARG A 309 14.87 10.12 0.83
C ARG A 309 13.92 9.89 -0.36
N PRO A 310 12.60 9.83 -0.17
CA PRO A 310 11.66 9.51 -1.25
C PRO A 310 11.78 10.45 -2.45
N GLN A 311 12.13 11.72 -2.22
CA GLN A 311 12.28 12.70 -3.29
C GLN A 311 13.46 12.42 -4.23
N THR A 312 14.43 11.60 -3.83
CA THR A 312 15.59 11.24 -4.68
C THR A 312 15.19 10.31 -5.85
N LEU A 313 14.04 9.69 -5.78
CA LEU A 313 13.54 8.70 -6.75
C LEU A 313 13.02 9.30 -8.06
N TYR A 314 13.64 10.37 -8.59
CA TYR A 314 13.23 10.99 -9.88
C TYR A 314 13.21 9.99 -11.04
N GLY A 315 14.09 9.00 -11.04
CA GLY A 315 14.19 8.00 -12.10
C GLY A 315 12.94 7.15 -12.29
N ILE A 316 12.19 6.87 -11.19
CA ILE A 316 10.96 6.08 -11.27
C ILE A 316 9.74 6.89 -11.79
N VAL A 317 9.85 8.21 -11.83
CA VAL A 317 8.83 9.09 -12.42
C VAL A 317 9.08 9.31 -13.90
N ASP A 318 10.34 9.27 -14.33
CA ASP A 318 10.74 9.59 -15.71
C ASP A 318 10.91 8.33 -16.59
N SER A 319 11.16 7.17 -16.00
CA SER A 319 11.40 5.91 -16.71
C SER A 319 10.33 4.85 -16.40
N PRO A 320 9.53 4.40 -17.38
CA PRO A 320 8.64 3.26 -17.19
C PRO A 320 9.36 1.99 -16.72
N ALA A 321 10.57 1.73 -17.28
CA ALA A 321 11.39 0.61 -16.84
C ALA A 321 11.88 0.77 -15.39
N GLY A 322 12.26 1.99 -15.01
CA GLY A 322 12.65 2.30 -13.63
C GLY A 322 11.50 2.10 -12.66
N LEU A 323 10.30 2.57 -13.00
CA LEU A 323 9.09 2.37 -12.20
C LEU A 323 8.75 0.88 -12.07
N ALA A 324 8.73 0.14 -13.18
CA ALA A 324 8.41 -1.28 -13.17
C ALA A 324 9.41 -2.05 -12.30
N ALA A 325 10.71 -1.84 -12.48
CA ALA A 325 11.74 -2.49 -11.66
C ALA A 325 11.58 -2.18 -10.17
N TRP A 326 11.27 -0.92 -9.82
CA TRP A 326 11.05 -0.49 -8.44
C TRP A 326 9.85 -1.17 -7.79
N ILE A 327 8.74 -1.29 -8.52
CA ILE A 327 7.52 -1.96 -8.06
C ILE A 327 7.73 -3.47 -7.90
N LEU A 328 8.50 -4.10 -8.81
CA LEU A 328 8.73 -5.53 -8.77
C LEU A 328 9.67 -5.98 -7.64
N ASP A 329 10.53 -5.09 -7.14
CA ASP A 329 11.54 -5.40 -6.11
C ASP A 329 10.99 -5.26 -4.67
N HIS A 330 9.69 -5.57 -4.46
CA HIS A 330 9.05 -5.46 -3.16
C HIS A 330 9.45 -6.61 -2.23
N ASP A 331 9.21 -7.84 -2.63
CA ASP A 331 9.59 -9.05 -1.92
C ASP A 331 9.88 -10.20 -2.87
N ALA A 332 10.66 -11.18 -2.39
CA ALA A 332 11.17 -12.26 -3.23
C ALA A 332 10.07 -13.17 -3.78
N ASP A 333 9.03 -13.47 -2.99
CA ASP A 333 7.98 -14.40 -3.36
C ASP A 333 7.02 -13.74 -4.37
N SER A 334 6.62 -12.47 -4.16
CA SER A 334 5.83 -11.72 -5.14
C SER A 334 6.60 -11.52 -6.45
N TYR A 335 7.89 -11.18 -6.37
CA TYR A 335 8.72 -11.08 -7.58
C TYR A 335 8.81 -12.40 -8.33
N ALA A 336 9.02 -13.52 -7.64
CA ALA A 336 9.07 -14.85 -8.27
C ALA A 336 7.74 -15.19 -8.98
N LEU A 337 6.60 -14.88 -8.37
CA LEU A 337 5.28 -15.07 -8.94
C LEU A 337 5.09 -14.23 -10.21
N ILE A 338 5.50 -12.96 -10.18
CA ILE A 338 5.45 -12.04 -11.31
C ILE A 338 6.36 -12.53 -12.44
N ALA A 339 7.61 -12.89 -12.16
CA ALA A 339 8.57 -13.37 -13.14
C ALA A 339 8.05 -14.61 -13.89
N ARG A 340 7.43 -15.57 -13.19
CA ARG A 340 6.80 -16.74 -13.78
C ARG A 340 5.67 -16.39 -14.74
N SER A 341 4.87 -15.36 -14.44
CA SER A 341 3.81 -14.90 -15.34
C SER A 341 4.39 -14.43 -16.68
N PHE A 342 5.55 -13.77 -16.68
CA PHE A 342 6.26 -13.35 -17.89
C PHE A 342 7.04 -14.51 -18.55
N ASP A 343 7.31 -15.58 -17.84
CA ASP A 343 7.86 -16.83 -18.41
C ASP A 343 6.78 -17.74 -19.03
N GLY A 344 5.50 -17.37 -18.94
CA GLY A 344 4.38 -18.13 -19.49
C GLY A 344 3.77 -19.15 -18.53
N GLU A 345 4.09 -19.06 -17.24
CA GLU A 345 3.62 -19.93 -16.17
C GLU A 345 2.85 -19.09 -15.11
N PRO A 346 1.72 -18.45 -15.45
CA PRO A 346 0.98 -17.62 -14.51
C PRO A 346 0.38 -18.48 -13.38
N GLU A 347 0.47 -17.96 -12.16
CA GLU A 347 -0.17 -18.54 -10.98
C GLU A 347 -0.82 -17.41 -10.16
N GLY A 348 -2.14 -17.25 -10.27
CA GLY A 348 -2.89 -16.21 -9.56
C GLY A 348 -2.83 -14.84 -10.21
N LEU A 349 -1.67 -14.39 -10.69
CA LEU A 349 -1.50 -13.14 -11.42
C LEU A 349 -1.20 -13.36 -12.90
N THR A 350 -1.90 -12.62 -13.75
CA THR A 350 -1.61 -12.54 -15.18
C THR A 350 -0.66 -11.38 -15.48
N ARG A 351 -0.06 -11.36 -16.67
CA ARG A 351 0.74 -10.23 -17.15
C ARG A 351 -0.06 -8.93 -17.19
N ASP A 352 -1.35 -9.01 -17.57
CA ASP A 352 -2.24 -7.85 -17.61
C ASP A 352 -2.50 -7.32 -16.20
N ASP A 353 -2.81 -8.17 -15.22
CA ASP A 353 -2.97 -7.76 -13.81
C ASP A 353 -1.77 -6.91 -13.34
N ILE A 354 -0.55 -7.41 -13.56
CA ILE A 354 0.68 -6.77 -13.13
C ILE A 354 0.85 -5.41 -13.82
N LEU A 355 0.62 -5.36 -15.13
CA LEU A 355 0.74 -4.13 -15.91
C LEU A 355 -0.38 -3.13 -15.67
N ASP A 356 -1.57 -3.59 -15.28
CA ASP A 356 -2.67 -2.71 -14.86
C ASP A 356 -2.23 -1.83 -13.67
N ASN A 357 -1.62 -2.44 -12.66
CA ASN A 357 -1.14 -1.70 -11.51
C ASN A 357 0.05 -0.79 -11.84
N ILE A 358 1.07 -1.28 -12.57
CA ILE A 358 2.24 -0.47 -12.95
C ILE A 358 1.82 0.71 -13.85
N THR A 359 0.92 0.45 -14.82
CA THR A 359 0.39 1.49 -15.72
C THR A 359 -0.44 2.51 -14.95
N PHE A 360 -1.21 2.08 -13.94
CA PHE A 360 -1.97 2.98 -13.09
C PHE A 360 -1.06 3.94 -12.31
N TYR A 361 0.03 3.44 -11.72
CA TYR A 361 1.05 4.29 -11.09
C TYR A 361 1.68 5.28 -12.07
N TRP A 362 1.98 4.84 -13.29
CA TRP A 362 2.54 5.69 -14.33
C TRP A 362 1.58 6.82 -14.72
N LEU A 363 0.35 6.47 -15.08
CA LEU A 363 -0.64 7.42 -15.58
C LEU A 363 -1.09 8.42 -14.51
N THR A 364 -1.16 8.01 -13.25
CA THR A 364 -1.49 8.91 -12.14
C THR A 364 -0.27 9.68 -11.62
N ASN A 365 0.92 9.32 -12.08
CA ASN A 365 2.20 9.90 -11.63
C ASN A 365 2.35 9.87 -10.11
N THR A 366 2.08 8.71 -9.49
CA THR A 366 2.02 8.57 -8.02
C THR A 366 3.23 7.85 -7.41
N ALA A 367 4.26 7.57 -8.19
CA ALA A 367 5.45 6.85 -7.71
C ALA A 367 6.12 7.52 -6.50
N ILE A 368 6.41 8.83 -6.56
CA ILE A 368 7.04 9.54 -5.42
C ILE A 368 6.02 9.90 -4.35
N SER A 369 4.81 10.32 -4.71
CA SER A 369 3.82 10.69 -3.70
C SER A 369 3.41 9.51 -2.82
N SER A 370 3.35 8.30 -3.36
CA SER A 370 3.12 7.07 -2.60
C SER A 370 4.32 6.72 -1.70
N ALA A 371 5.54 6.89 -2.21
CA ALA A 371 6.77 6.63 -1.45
C ALA A 371 6.88 7.49 -0.17
N ARG A 372 6.30 8.69 -0.17
CA ARG A 372 6.31 9.59 0.99
C ARG A 372 5.62 9.03 2.23
N LEU A 373 4.71 8.07 2.07
CA LEU A 373 4.07 7.40 3.22
C LEU A 373 5.10 6.69 4.11
N TYR A 374 6.14 6.10 3.51
CA TYR A 374 7.25 5.49 4.27
C TYR A 374 7.99 6.53 5.11
N TRP A 375 8.26 7.70 4.53
CA TRP A 375 8.89 8.80 5.25
C TRP A 375 8.00 9.32 6.38
N GLU A 376 6.72 9.57 6.13
CA GLU A 376 5.74 10.02 7.12
C GLU A 376 5.65 9.05 8.31
N HIS A 377 5.65 7.76 8.02
CA HIS A 377 5.64 6.73 9.07
C HIS A 377 6.87 6.84 9.98
N THR A 378 8.06 7.03 9.41
CA THR A 378 9.30 7.13 10.22
C THR A 378 9.34 8.34 11.14
N GLN A 379 8.57 9.41 10.83
CA GLN A 379 8.52 10.60 11.67
C GLN A 379 7.63 10.40 12.92
N THR A 380 6.69 9.47 12.88
CA THR A 380 5.65 9.31 13.90
C THR A 380 5.62 7.93 14.55
N ALA A 381 6.22 6.91 13.93
CA ALA A 381 6.18 5.53 14.41
C ALA A 381 6.82 5.38 15.80
N LYS A 382 6.05 4.78 16.72
CA LYS A 382 6.52 4.40 18.06
C LYS A 382 6.81 2.91 18.18
N ALA A 383 6.33 2.12 17.24
CA ALA A 383 6.49 0.66 17.16
C ALA A 383 6.86 0.28 15.72
N GLY A 384 7.50 -0.86 15.54
CA GLY A 384 7.79 -1.42 14.24
C GLY A 384 6.51 -1.78 13.48
N PHE A 385 6.65 -1.98 12.18
CA PHE A 385 5.52 -2.27 11.28
C PHE A 385 4.76 -3.53 11.74
N PHE A 386 5.48 -4.59 12.09
CA PHE A 386 4.92 -5.88 12.50
C PHE A 386 4.75 -6.06 14.01
N ASP A 387 5.08 -5.06 14.83
CA ASP A 387 5.00 -5.15 16.28
C ASP A 387 3.56 -5.22 16.77
N ALA A 388 3.31 -6.02 17.81
CA ALA A 388 2.02 -6.05 18.50
C ALA A 388 1.69 -4.68 19.11
N LYS A 389 0.47 -4.17 18.85
CA LYS A 389 0.06 -2.78 19.16
C LYS A 389 -0.98 -2.65 20.28
N GLY A 390 -1.43 -3.76 20.88
CA GLY A 390 -2.39 -3.72 22.00
C GLY A 390 -3.83 -3.40 21.56
N ILE A 391 -4.28 -3.91 20.42
CA ILE A 391 -5.64 -3.76 19.90
C ILE A 391 -6.63 -4.54 20.79
N THR A 392 -7.72 -3.89 21.18
CA THR A 392 -8.71 -4.45 22.12
C THR A 392 -10.10 -4.68 21.53
N ILE A 393 -10.35 -4.25 20.28
CA ILE A 393 -11.58 -4.59 19.56
C ILE A 393 -11.45 -5.98 18.92
N PRO A 394 -12.55 -6.60 18.45
CA PRO A 394 -12.51 -7.87 17.75
C PRO A 394 -11.64 -7.85 16.48
N VAL A 395 -10.81 -8.88 16.28
CA VAL A 395 -9.87 -8.99 15.15
C VAL A 395 -9.98 -10.36 14.48
N GLY A 396 -9.98 -10.40 13.16
CA GLY A 396 -9.64 -11.57 12.38
C GLY A 396 -8.26 -11.42 11.75
N ALA A 397 -7.55 -12.51 11.62
CA ALA A 397 -6.25 -12.55 10.98
C ALA A 397 -6.12 -13.76 10.04
N THR A 398 -5.55 -13.54 8.86
CA THR A 398 -5.19 -14.61 7.94
C THR A 398 -3.68 -14.65 7.76
N ALA A 399 -3.08 -15.80 7.96
CA ALA A 399 -1.66 -16.06 7.75
C ALA A 399 -1.44 -16.76 6.41
N ASN A 400 -0.94 -16.02 5.42
CA ASN A 400 -0.56 -16.58 4.13
C ASN A 400 0.84 -17.19 4.20
N PRO A 401 1.11 -18.29 3.48
CA PRO A 401 2.39 -19.00 3.60
C PRO A 401 3.59 -18.23 3.03
N SER A 402 3.38 -17.36 2.03
CA SER A 402 4.40 -16.53 1.39
C SER A 402 4.20 -15.04 1.63
N GLU A 403 3.56 -14.68 2.73
CA GLU A 403 3.63 -13.32 3.26
C GLU A 403 5.06 -13.07 3.80
N ILE A 404 5.46 -11.79 3.90
CA ILE A 404 6.76 -11.35 4.48
C ILE A 404 7.10 -12.16 5.73
N TYR A 405 6.11 -12.43 6.58
CA TYR A 405 6.19 -13.46 7.60
C TYR A 405 4.83 -14.13 7.83
N THR A 406 4.85 -15.43 8.04
CA THR A 406 3.64 -16.18 8.40
C THR A 406 3.41 -16.02 9.90
N ALA A 407 2.49 -15.13 10.29
CA ALA A 407 2.21 -14.83 11.69
C ALA A 407 1.79 -16.10 12.47
N PRO A 408 2.52 -16.54 13.52
CA PRO A 408 2.12 -17.68 14.32
C PRO A 408 0.82 -17.44 15.08
N LYS A 409 0.02 -18.48 15.25
CA LYS A 409 -1.24 -18.38 16.00
C LYS A 409 -1.03 -17.89 17.43
N SER A 410 -0.01 -18.40 18.10
CA SER A 410 0.36 -18.02 19.48
C SER A 410 0.65 -16.52 19.61
N TRP A 411 1.40 -15.93 18.67
CA TRP A 411 1.65 -14.49 18.65
C TRP A 411 0.39 -13.70 18.35
N THR A 412 -0.43 -14.21 17.43
CA THR A 412 -1.70 -13.56 17.03
C THR A 412 -2.71 -13.53 18.18
N GLU A 413 -2.88 -14.66 18.91
CA GLU A 413 -3.73 -14.74 20.10
C GLU A 413 -3.25 -13.81 21.22
N ARG A 414 -1.93 -13.67 21.37
CA ARG A 414 -1.34 -12.77 22.35
C ARG A 414 -1.53 -11.29 21.98
N ALA A 415 -1.38 -10.94 20.71
CA ALA A 415 -1.53 -9.57 20.23
C ALA A 415 -2.99 -9.11 20.21
N PHE A 416 -3.93 -10.01 19.94
CA PHE A 416 -5.36 -9.74 19.79
C PHE A 416 -6.21 -10.51 20.80
N PRO A 417 -6.45 -9.95 22.00
CA PRO A 417 -7.21 -10.63 23.04
C PRO A 417 -8.64 -11.03 22.64
N LYS A 418 -9.22 -10.37 21.62
CA LYS A 418 -10.53 -10.68 21.05
C LYS A 418 -10.37 -11.22 19.62
N LEU A 419 -9.54 -12.22 19.43
CA LEU A 419 -9.36 -12.88 18.15
C LEU A 419 -10.65 -13.64 17.77
N LEU A 420 -11.32 -13.18 16.70
CA LEU A 420 -12.55 -13.82 16.16
C LEU A 420 -12.22 -15.02 15.30
N HIS A 421 -11.20 -14.88 14.49
CA HIS A 421 -10.79 -15.87 13.48
C HIS A 421 -9.29 -15.81 13.27
N TYR A 422 -8.69 -16.99 13.11
CA TYR A 422 -7.32 -17.15 12.65
C TYR A 422 -7.33 -18.15 11.50
N GLY A 423 -7.18 -17.64 10.29
CA GLY A 423 -7.09 -18.44 9.07
C GLY A 423 -5.65 -18.76 8.69
N ARG A 424 -5.45 -19.88 8.05
CA ARG A 424 -4.23 -20.24 7.32
C ARG A 424 -4.60 -20.72 5.95
N THR A 425 -3.99 -20.12 4.94
CA THR A 425 -4.19 -20.50 3.55
C THR A 425 -3.08 -21.46 3.10
N ASP A 426 -3.37 -22.28 2.10
CA ASP A 426 -2.38 -23.17 1.48
C ASP A 426 -1.55 -22.44 0.43
N LYS A 427 -2.06 -21.33 -0.09
CA LYS A 427 -1.45 -20.49 -1.13
C LYS A 427 -1.72 -19.02 -0.83
N GLY A 428 -0.88 -18.15 -1.35
CA GLY A 428 -0.99 -16.70 -1.28
C GLY A 428 0.31 -16.10 -0.78
N CYS A 429 0.72 -15.04 -1.46
CA CYS A 429 1.82 -14.18 -1.08
C CYS A 429 1.29 -12.90 -0.43
N HIS A 430 2.00 -11.81 -0.60
CA HIS A 430 1.71 -10.52 -0.01
C HIS A 430 0.38 -9.89 -0.50
N PHE A 431 0.09 -10.01 -1.82
CA PHE A 431 -1.12 -9.45 -2.45
C PHE A 431 -2.28 -10.45 -2.53
N ALA A 432 -2.64 -11.06 -1.41
CA ALA A 432 -3.59 -12.17 -1.34
C ALA A 432 -4.95 -11.88 -2.02
N ALA A 433 -5.49 -10.66 -1.92
CA ALA A 433 -6.74 -10.26 -2.58
C ALA A 433 -6.63 -10.32 -4.12
N TRP A 434 -5.46 -10.07 -4.65
CA TRP A 434 -5.17 -10.03 -6.08
C TRP A 434 -4.84 -11.40 -6.65
N GLU A 435 -4.02 -12.15 -5.90
CA GLU A 435 -3.47 -13.46 -6.29
C GLU A 435 -4.46 -14.60 -6.06
N GLN A 436 -5.16 -14.58 -4.93
CA GLN A 436 -6.04 -15.62 -4.43
C GLN A 436 -7.39 -15.05 -3.97
N PRO A 437 -8.15 -14.34 -4.85
CA PRO A 437 -9.34 -13.58 -4.46
C PRO A 437 -10.41 -14.44 -3.78
N LYS A 438 -10.55 -15.72 -4.19
CA LYS A 438 -11.51 -16.63 -3.56
C LYS A 438 -11.12 -16.95 -2.12
N SER A 439 -9.89 -17.38 -1.88
CA SER A 439 -9.41 -17.72 -0.55
C SER A 439 -9.47 -16.49 0.36
N PHE A 440 -9.04 -15.33 -0.15
CA PHE A 440 -9.11 -14.07 0.58
C PHE A 440 -10.55 -13.71 1.01
N THR A 441 -11.52 -13.81 0.09
CA THR A 441 -12.92 -13.48 0.40
C THR A 441 -13.54 -14.47 1.38
N ASP A 442 -13.20 -15.76 1.29
CA ASP A 442 -13.67 -16.79 2.22
C ASP A 442 -13.16 -16.51 3.65
N GLU A 443 -11.91 -16.13 3.83
CA GLU A 443 -11.30 -15.82 5.12
C GLU A 443 -11.91 -14.55 5.75
N VAL A 444 -12.14 -13.51 4.97
CA VAL A 444 -12.80 -12.28 5.43
C VAL A 444 -14.25 -12.56 5.85
N ARG A 445 -14.98 -13.37 5.07
CA ARG A 445 -16.35 -13.80 5.44
C ARG A 445 -16.35 -14.61 6.73
N ALA A 446 -15.45 -15.59 6.85
CA ALA A 446 -15.31 -16.40 8.06
C ALA A 446 -15.06 -15.54 9.30
N THR A 447 -14.25 -14.51 9.16
CA THR A 447 -13.98 -13.53 10.23
C THR A 447 -15.24 -12.83 10.68
N PHE A 448 -16.04 -12.29 9.76
CA PHE A 448 -17.17 -11.41 10.10
C PHE A 448 -18.51 -12.12 10.17
N LYS A 449 -18.55 -13.43 9.98
CA LYS A 449 -19.78 -14.24 9.94
C LYS A 449 -20.70 -14.00 11.13
N THR A 450 -20.18 -13.91 12.34
CA THR A 450 -20.96 -13.68 13.56
C THR A 450 -21.46 -12.24 13.72
N LEU A 451 -20.98 -11.33 12.88
CA LEU A 451 -21.34 -9.92 12.88
C LEU A 451 -22.38 -9.58 11.81
N GLN A 452 -22.71 -10.49 10.93
CA GLN A 452 -23.65 -10.32 9.83
C GLN A 452 -25.09 -10.75 10.16
N THR A 453 -25.39 -10.93 11.45
CA THR A 453 -26.73 -11.33 11.94
C THR A 453 -27.54 -10.14 12.40
#